data_ca85f6ef50f4fffc5e6f6a2d50ffc1b4
#
_entry.id   ca85f6ef50f4fffc5e6f6a2d50ffc1b4
#
_cell.length_a   1.000
_cell.length_b   1.000
_cell.length_c   1.000
_cell.angle_alpha   90.00
_cell.angle_beta   90.00
_cell.angle_gamma   90.00
#
_symmetry.space_group_name_H-M   'P 1'
#
loop_
_entity.id
_entity.type
_entity.pdbx_description
1 polymer ?
#
loop_
_entity_poly.entity_id
_entity_poly.type
_entity_poly.pdbx_seq_one_letter_code
_entity_poly.pdbx_strand_id
1 'polypeptide(L)' 'MTHAPQLVLGIDTHKDVHVAVLLDRLGRWLAAASFGTTDAANRDLITWTQRYGQVTTAGVEGTGSHG' A
#
# COMPACT_ATOMS: atom_id res chain seq x y z
N MET A 1 21.03 -16.63 -5.64
CA MET A 1 19.68 -16.84 -5.10
C MET A 1 18.82 -15.62 -5.34
N THR A 2 17.64 -15.84 -5.81
CA THR A 2 16.74 -14.74 -6.16
C THR A 2 15.71 -14.55 -5.05
N HIS A 3 15.57 -13.34 -4.60
CA HIS A 3 14.54 -13.00 -3.63
C HIS A 3 13.50 -12.12 -4.30
N ALA A 4 12.26 -12.30 -3.94
CA ALA A 4 11.24 -11.38 -4.37
C ALA A 4 11.55 -10.00 -3.82
N PRO A 5 11.25 -8.94 -4.56
CA PRO A 5 11.42 -7.59 -4.04
C PRO A 5 10.61 -7.42 -2.75
N GLN A 6 11.24 -6.80 -1.78
CA GLN A 6 10.56 -6.47 -0.53
C GLN A 6 10.01 -5.08 -0.65
N LEU A 7 8.73 -4.96 -0.39
CA LEU A 7 8.02 -3.70 -0.57
C LEU A 7 7.49 -3.20 0.75
N VAL A 8 7.43 -1.89 0.86
CA VAL A 8 6.76 -1.22 1.98
C VAL A 8 5.48 -0.62 1.43
N LEU A 9 4.37 -0.95 2.04
CA LEU A 9 3.07 -0.43 1.64
C LEU A 9 2.63 0.61 2.65
N GLY A 10 2.44 1.85 2.19
CA GLY A 10 1.84 2.90 2.99
C GLY A 10 0.43 3.14 2.53
N ILE A 11 -0.49 3.26 3.46
CA ILE A 11 -1.89 3.55 3.14
C ILE A 11 -2.29 4.80 3.91
N ASP A 12 -2.72 5.81 3.16
CA ASP A 12 -3.26 7.02 3.73
C ASP A 12 -4.78 6.95 3.58
N THR A 13 -5.48 6.90 4.71
CA THR A 13 -6.93 6.74 4.68
C THR A 13 -7.59 8.11 4.66
N HIS A 14 -8.43 8.30 3.67
CA HIS A 14 -9.29 9.46 3.59
C HIS A 14 -10.74 9.01 3.78
N LYS A 15 -11.65 9.95 3.78
CA LYS A 15 -13.03 9.67 4.11
C LYS A 15 -13.63 8.54 3.27
N ASP A 16 -13.46 8.60 1.97
CA ASP A 16 -14.08 7.64 1.06
C ASP A 16 -13.09 6.92 0.18
N VAL A 17 -11.80 7.08 0.45
CA VAL A 17 -10.78 6.50 -0.42
C VAL A 17 -9.52 6.22 0.37
N HIS A 18 -8.85 5.13 0.01
CA HIS A 18 -7.53 4.82 0.51
C HIS A 18 -6.52 5.07 -0.60
N VAL A 19 -5.49 5.83 -0.29
CA VAL A 19 -4.38 6.04 -1.23
C VAL A 19 -3.25 5.12 -0.79
N ALA A 20 -2.89 4.19 -1.66
CA ALA A 20 -1.84 3.23 -1.37
C ALA A 20 -0.57 3.63 -2.12
N VAL A 21 0.55 3.63 -1.44
CA VAL A 21 1.84 3.94 -2.02
C VAL A 21 2.77 2.76 -1.77
N LEU A 22 3.42 2.30 -2.82
CA LEU A 22 4.42 1.25 -2.70
C LEU A 22 5.80 1.85 -2.79
N LEU A 23 6.62 1.50 -1.83
CA LEU A 23 8.03 1.89 -1.78
C LEU A 23 8.88 0.64 -1.82
N ASP A 24 10.09 0.75 -2.35
CA ASP A 24 11.02 -0.36 -2.24
C ASP A 24 11.67 -0.34 -0.85
N ARG A 25 12.50 -1.32 -0.58
CA ARG A 25 13.12 -1.45 0.73
C ARG A 25 14.03 -0.27 1.08
N LEU A 26 14.44 0.49 0.08
CA LEU A 26 15.28 1.67 0.28
C LEU A 26 14.45 2.93 0.45
N GLY A 27 13.13 2.81 0.44
CA GLY A 27 12.24 3.95 0.60
C GLY A 27 11.96 4.69 -0.70
N ARG A 28 12.33 4.13 -1.84
CA ARG A 28 12.07 4.79 -3.12
C ARG A 28 10.64 4.50 -3.57
N TRP A 29 10.01 5.51 -4.10
CA TRP A 29 8.63 5.45 -4.55
C TRP A 29 8.54 4.60 -5.82
N LEU A 30 7.68 3.61 -5.80
CA LEU A 30 7.48 2.72 -6.95
C LEU A 30 6.16 2.98 -7.65
N ALA A 31 5.09 3.04 -6.91
CA ALA A 31 3.77 3.16 -7.49
C ALA A 31 2.79 3.68 -6.45
N ALA A 32 1.70 4.25 -6.93
CA ALA A 32 0.61 4.66 -6.06
C ALA A 32 -0.70 4.49 -6.81
N ALA A 33 -1.74 4.20 -6.06
CA ALA A 33 -3.08 4.09 -6.61
C ALA A 33 -4.10 4.36 -5.53
N SER A 34 -5.30 4.71 -5.94
CA SER A 34 -6.40 4.97 -5.01
C SER A 34 -7.40 3.84 -5.10
N PHE A 35 -7.94 3.47 -3.96
CA PHE A 35 -8.93 2.40 -3.87
C PHE A 35 -10.07 2.85 -2.99
N GLY A 36 -11.26 2.32 -3.24
CA GLY A 36 -12.39 2.60 -2.37
C GLY A 36 -12.23 1.89 -1.04
N THR A 37 -13.23 2.04 -0.19
CA THR A 37 -13.19 1.49 1.16
C THR A 37 -14.02 0.23 1.32
N THR A 38 -14.55 -0.31 0.24
CA THR A 38 -15.33 -1.55 0.27
C THR A 38 -14.41 -2.77 0.38
N ASP A 39 -14.98 -3.91 0.75
CA ASP A 39 -14.22 -5.15 0.81
C ASP A 39 -13.66 -5.53 -0.56
N ALA A 40 -14.44 -5.32 -1.61
CA ALA A 40 -13.96 -5.60 -2.95
C ALA A 40 -12.78 -4.72 -3.32
N ALA A 41 -12.84 -3.44 -2.96
CA ALA A 41 -11.73 -2.52 -3.22
C ALA A 41 -10.50 -2.90 -2.43
N ASN A 42 -10.66 -3.38 -1.21
CA ASN A 42 -9.53 -3.84 -0.41
C ASN A 42 -8.86 -5.04 -1.05
N ARG A 43 -9.64 -5.96 -1.62
CA ARG A 43 -9.06 -7.09 -2.34
C ARG A 43 -8.32 -6.64 -3.60
N ASP A 44 -8.87 -5.64 -4.29
CA ASP A 44 -8.20 -5.08 -5.45
C ASP A 44 -6.86 -4.46 -5.08
N LEU A 45 -6.82 -3.78 -3.94
CA LEU A 45 -5.59 -3.18 -3.44
C LEU A 45 -4.53 -4.25 -3.20
N ILE A 46 -4.91 -5.34 -2.54
CA ILE A 46 -3.99 -6.44 -2.26
C ILE A 46 -3.49 -7.05 -3.57
N THR A 47 -4.38 -7.31 -4.51
CA THR A 47 -4.01 -7.85 -5.81
C THR A 47 -3.04 -6.91 -6.53
N TRP A 48 -3.29 -5.62 -6.44
CA TRP A 48 -2.44 -4.61 -7.06
C TRP A 48 -1.02 -4.67 -6.48
N THR A 49 -0.88 -4.79 -5.16
CA THR A 49 0.44 -4.86 -4.55
C THR A 49 1.19 -6.11 -5.00
N GLN A 50 0.48 -7.22 -5.17
CA GLN A 50 1.11 -8.48 -5.53
C GLN A 50 1.73 -8.45 -6.93
N ARG A 51 1.32 -7.51 -7.77
CA ARG A 51 1.91 -7.36 -9.09
C ARG A 51 3.32 -6.81 -9.03
N TYR A 52 3.68 -6.15 -7.95
CA TYR A 52 4.98 -5.51 -7.81
C TYR A 52 5.96 -6.35 -7.00
N GLY A 53 5.47 -7.19 -6.13
CA GLY A 53 6.32 -8.02 -5.32
C GLY A 53 5.65 -8.37 -4.01
N GLN A 54 6.45 -8.73 -3.03
CA GLN A 54 5.94 -9.14 -1.74
C GLN A 54 6.02 -7.98 -0.75
N VAL A 55 4.88 -7.63 -0.18
CA VAL A 55 4.83 -6.59 0.86
C VAL A 55 5.30 -7.22 2.16
N THR A 56 6.37 -6.69 2.72
CA THR A 56 6.92 -7.17 3.98
C THR A 56 6.61 -6.24 5.14
N THR A 57 6.26 -5.00 4.86
CA THR A 57 5.90 -4.03 5.87
C THR A 57 4.73 -3.21 5.37
N ALA A 58 3.74 -3.04 6.20
CA ALA A 58 2.59 -2.22 5.85
C ALA A 58 2.29 -1.27 7.00
N GLY A 59 2.01 -0.02 6.67
CA GLY A 59 1.61 0.98 7.63
C GLY A 59 0.36 1.68 7.16
N VAL A 60 -0.50 2.02 8.07
CA VAL A 60 -1.72 2.75 7.78
C VAL A 60 -1.71 4.03 8.58
N GLU A 61 -1.85 5.15 7.89
CA GLU A 61 -1.95 6.45 8.52
C GLU A 61 -3.30 7.05 8.20
N GLY A 62 -4.02 7.42 9.23
CA GLY A 62 -5.32 8.04 9.06
C GLY A 62 -5.24 9.54 9.22
N THR A 63 -6.02 10.24 8.43
CA THR A 63 -6.16 11.68 8.60
C THR A 63 -6.76 11.97 9.96
N GLY A 64 -6.29 13.00 10.57
CA GLY A 64 -6.78 13.38 11.87
C GLY A 64 -6.18 12.58 13.00
N SER A 65 -5.41 11.60 12.68
CA SER A 65 -4.70 10.85 13.69
C SER A 65 -3.51 11.67 14.15
N HIS A 66 -3.35 11.78 15.42
CA HIS A 66 -2.24 12.53 15.90
C HIS A 66 -1.75 11.93 17.16
N GLY A 67 -1.61 10.83 17.14
CA GLY A 67 -1.03 10.23 18.31
C GLY A 67 -1.71 10.71 19.55
#